data_9ad1cfc2f9999cc1b8dd1929ab1267f1
#
_entry.id   9ad1cfc2f9999cc1b8dd1929ab1267f1
#
_cell.length_a   1.000
_cell.length_b   1.000
_cell.length_c   1.000
_cell.angle_alpha   90.00
_cell.angle_beta   90.00
_cell.angle_gamma   90.00
#
_symmetry.space_group_name_H-M   'P 1'
#
loop_
_entity.id
_entity.type
_entity.pdbx_description
1 polymer ?
#
loop_
_entity_poly.entity_id
_entity_poly.type
_entity_poly.pdbx_seq_one_letter_code
_entity_poly.pdbx_strand_id
1 'polypeptide(L)'
;MSVTSENIISLNHVSKSYSGKKVLDDISFYVRKGEFVTLLGPSGCGKTTTLRLIAGFLSPDEGNILLDGKDISEIPPYRRPFNTVFQRYALFPHLDVYDNIAFGLKLQKLPSEEIDKRVRKVLKMVSMTDYEDRDVESLSGGQQQRVAIARALVNQPKILLLDEPLAALDLKMRKDMQIELKEMHRELGITFIYVTHDQEEALTLSDTIIVMNEGKIQQIGTPTDIYNEPKNSFVADFIGESNILNGKMIEDRKVEFVGHCFDCVDEGFGQNVDVDVVIRPEDIYIMNKLEGAQFSATVKSCTFKGVHYEMFVDTDKGYELMIQDYNAFEPGSTVGLLVRPSDIQVMKKERSFNSFEATVVDSTHVSFLSATFETEEQTLFPAGSKVLARVEFDKIDLTDHQEDGTVDGEVHFLLYKGDHYHLTVLTSEGDHIWVDTNDIWDKGDLVGVNIAKEDIHLCELQQ
;
A
#
# COMPACT_ATOMS: atom_id res chain seq x y z
N MET A 1 -10.73 14.94 29.88
CA MET A 1 -10.23 16.16 29.22
C MET A 1 -10.03 15.82 27.76
N SER A 2 -10.87 16.31 26.86
CA SER A 2 -10.71 16.09 25.43
C SER A 2 -9.54 16.95 24.95
N VAL A 3 -8.39 16.31 24.71
CA VAL A 3 -7.30 16.95 23.98
C VAL A 3 -7.78 17.02 22.53
N THR A 4 -8.23 18.20 22.09
CA THR A 4 -8.37 18.50 20.68
C THR A 4 -6.95 18.47 20.11
N SER A 5 -6.56 17.35 19.48
CA SER A 5 -5.28 17.23 18.79
C SER A 5 -5.27 18.25 17.65
N GLU A 6 -4.47 19.32 17.80
CA GLU A 6 -4.31 20.32 16.74
C GLU A 6 -3.58 19.69 15.56
N ASN A 7 -4.18 19.77 14.37
CA ASN A 7 -3.55 19.35 13.13
C ASN A 7 -2.38 20.30 12.84
N ILE A 8 -1.17 19.76 12.72
CA ILE A 8 0.02 20.56 12.38
C ILE A 8 0.14 20.74 10.87
N ILE A 9 -0.20 19.72 10.09
CA ILE A 9 -0.22 19.76 8.62
C ILE A 9 -1.54 19.21 8.11
N SER A 10 -2.07 19.79 7.02
CA SER A 10 -3.21 19.27 6.29
C SER A 10 -2.99 19.44 4.79
N LEU A 11 -3.27 18.39 4.05
CA LEU A 11 -3.36 18.40 2.59
C LEU A 11 -4.84 18.33 2.23
N ASN A 12 -5.30 19.24 1.38
CA ASN A 12 -6.70 19.31 0.97
C ASN A 12 -6.79 19.25 -0.55
N HIS A 13 -7.37 18.17 -1.08
CA HIS A 13 -7.61 17.96 -2.51
C HIS A 13 -6.36 18.18 -3.37
N VAL A 14 -5.21 17.65 -2.91
CA VAL A 14 -3.93 17.87 -3.57
C VAL A 14 -3.77 16.92 -4.74
N SER A 15 -3.57 17.49 -5.94
CA SER A 15 -3.24 16.74 -7.17
C SER A 15 -1.91 17.20 -7.73
N LYS A 16 -1.18 16.26 -8.39
CA LYS A 16 0.08 16.53 -9.07
C LYS A 16 0.25 15.68 -10.30
N SER A 17 0.63 16.33 -11.41
CA SER A 17 0.88 15.66 -12.69
C SER A 17 2.29 15.96 -13.21
N TYR A 18 2.86 15.04 -13.99
CA TYR A 18 4.08 15.21 -14.74
C TYR A 18 3.84 14.79 -16.19
N SER A 19 4.14 15.69 -17.13
CA SER A 19 3.99 15.42 -18.57
C SER A 19 2.60 14.86 -18.96
N GLY A 20 1.54 15.34 -18.28
CA GLY A 20 0.16 14.92 -18.54
C GLY A 20 -0.28 13.67 -17.76
N LYS A 21 0.64 12.93 -17.12
CA LYS A 21 0.30 11.78 -16.26
C LYS A 21 0.08 12.24 -14.82
N LYS A 22 -1.08 11.93 -14.24
CA LYS A 22 -1.41 12.21 -12.86
C LYS A 22 -0.63 11.25 -11.95
N VAL A 23 0.16 11.80 -11.01
CA VAL A 23 0.96 11.04 -10.04
C VAL A 23 0.33 11.09 -8.66
N LEU A 24 -0.39 12.16 -8.35
CA LEU A 24 -1.27 12.27 -7.19
C LEU A 24 -2.63 12.75 -7.66
N ASP A 25 -3.68 12.06 -7.23
CA ASP A 25 -5.04 12.29 -7.62
C ASP A 25 -5.90 12.55 -6.38
N ASP A 26 -6.20 13.83 -6.14
CA ASP A 26 -7.14 14.31 -5.12
C ASP A 26 -6.87 13.75 -3.71
N ILE A 27 -5.60 13.80 -3.25
CA ILE A 27 -5.27 13.31 -1.91
C ILE A 27 -5.60 14.35 -0.84
N SER A 28 -6.25 13.87 0.24
CA SER A 28 -6.60 14.68 1.40
C SER A 28 -6.31 13.92 2.69
N PHE A 29 -5.50 14.50 3.57
CA PHE A 29 -5.23 13.97 4.91
C PHE A 29 -4.67 15.03 5.85
N TYR A 30 -4.60 14.74 7.12
CA TYR A 30 -3.97 15.59 8.12
C TYR A 30 -3.00 14.79 8.99
N VAL A 31 -2.07 15.50 9.61
CA VAL A 31 -1.09 14.98 10.58
C VAL A 31 -1.24 15.77 11.87
N ARG A 32 -1.31 15.10 13.01
CA ARG A 32 -1.40 15.71 14.32
C ARG A 32 -0.03 16.10 14.84
N LYS A 33 0.00 17.10 15.72
CA LYS A 33 1.26 17.51 16.36
C LYS A 33 1.83 16.39 17.24
N GLY A 34 3.11 16.09 17.03
CA GLY A 34 3.84 15.05 17.78
C GLY A 34 3.52 13.62 17.33
N GLU A 35 2.84 13.45 16.20
CA GLU A 35 2.48 12.15 15.64
C GLU A 35 3.58 11.60 14.74
N PHE A 36 3.75 10.28 14.73
CA PHE A 36 4.57 9.55 13.76
C PHE A 36 3.66 9.02 12.66
N VAL A 37 3.65 9.67 11.50
CA VAL A 37 2.81 9.27 10.36
C VAL A 37 3.66 8.64 9.27
N THR A 38 3.23 7.49 8.76
CA THR A 38 3.90 6.82 7.65
C THR A 38 3.05 6.85 6.39
N LEU A 39 3.66 7.30 5.27
CA LEU A 39 3.16 7.09 3.93
C LEU A 39 3.69 5.75 3.42
N LEU A 40 2.81 4.77 3.26
CA LEU A 40 3.14 3.40 2.90
C LEU A 40 2.52 3.05 1.54
N GLY A 41 3.21 2.27 0.72
CA GLY A 41 2.67 1.80 -0.56
C GLY A 41 3.77 1.31 -1.52
N PRO A 42 3.41 0.73 -2.66
CA PRO A 42 4.37 0.22 -3.65
C PRO A 42 5.20 1.35 -4.28
N SER A 43 6.27 0.97 -4.99
CA SER A 43 7.10 1.92 -5.72
C SER A 43 6.26 2.65 -6.77
N GLY A 44 6.46 3.98 -6.89
CA GLY A 44 5.74 4.79 -7.88
C GLY A 44 4.34 5.28 -7.49
N CYS A 45 3.77 4.88 -6.33
CA CYS A 45 2.43 5.28 -5.92
C CYS A 45 2.28 6.74 -5.43
N GLY A 46 3.35 7.56 -5.45
CA GLY A 46 3.26 8.98 -5.13
C GLY A 46 3.81 9.41 -3.76
N LYS A 47 4.31 8.52 -2.90
CA LYS A 47 4.80 8.83 -1.53
C LYS A 47 5.87 9.92 -1.50
N THR A 48 6.98 9.71 -2.23
CA THR A 48 8.07 10.70 -2.32
C THR A 48 7.60 12.01 -2.95
N THR A 49 6.67 11.97 -3.90
CA THR A 49 6.06 13.18 -4.47
C THR A 49 5.28 13.95 -3.40
N THR A 50 4.47 13.26 -2.60
CA THR A 50 3.75 13.84 -1.46
C THR A 50 4.71 14.47 -0.45
N LEU A 51 5.78 13.76 -0.08
CA LEU A 51 6.80 14.29 0.83
C LEU A 51 7.47 15.55 0.26
N ARG A 52 7.79 15.56 -1.04
CA ARG A 52 8.40 16.73 -1.72
C ARG A 52 7.46 17.93 -1.80
N LEU A 53 6.17 17.72 -1.95
CA LEU A 53 5.15 18.76 -1.87
C LEU A 53 5.10 19.36 -0.45
N ILE A 54 5.06 18.52 0.59
CA ILE A 54 5.11 18.95 1.99
C ILE A 54 6.41 19.72 2.26
N ALA A 55 7.56 19.23 1.78
CA ALA A 55 8.85 19.88 1.96
C ALA A 55 8.98 21.20 1.18
N GLY A 56 8.15 21.43 0.15
CA GLY A 56 8.18 22.63 -0.70
C GLY A 56 9.17 22.55 -1.86
N PHE A 57 9.68 21.35 -2.18
CA PHE A 57 10.47 21.13 -3.40
C PHE A 57 9.61 21.10 -4.66
N LEU A 58 8.31 20.91 -4.49
CA LEU A 58 7.28 20.91 -5.53
C LEU A 58 6.11 21.75 -5.06
N SER A 59 5.38 22.37 -5.98
CA SER A 59 4.07 22.97 -5.75
C SER A 59 2.97 22.03 -6.26
N PRO A 60 1.82 21.95 -5.58
CA PRO A 60 0.66 21.22 -6.08
C PRO A 60 0.12 21.87 -7.36
N ASP A 61 -0.50 21.08 -8.23
CA ASP A 61 -1.22 21.61 -9.40
C ASP A 61 -2.64 22.02 -9.01
N GLU A 62 -3.25 21.30 -8.05
CA GLU A 62 -4.55 21.56 -7.46
C GLU A 62 -4.50 21.34 -5.95
N GLY A 63 -5.44 21.98 -5.24
CA GLY A 63 -5.53 21.87 -3.78
C GLY A 63 -4.52 22.74 -3.04
N ASN A 64 -4.41 22.54 -1.73
CA ASN A 64 -3.50 23.31 -0.88
C ASN A 64 -2.89 22.49 0.26
N ILE A 65 -1.79 23.00 0.81
CA ILE A 65 -1.07 22.42 1.95
C ILE A 65 -1.05 23.47 3.07
N LEU A 66 -1.61 23.13 4.21
CA LEU A 66 -1.69 24.00 5.36
C LEU A 66 -0.71 23.57 6.46
N LEU A 67 0.01 24.50 7.04
CA LEU A 67 0.81 24.35 8.27
C LEU A 67 0.23 25.23 9.36
N ASP A 68 -0.16 24.67 10.51
CA ASP A 68 -0.83 25.38 11.59
C ASP A 68 -2.01 26.25 11.04
N GLY A 69 -2.77 25.71 10.06
CA GLY A 69 -3.91 26.38 9.40
C GLY A 69 -3.54 27.47 8.38
N LYS A 70 -2.25 27.68 8.10
CA LYS A 70 -1.78 28.67 7.10
C LYS A 70 -1.32 27.96 5.84
N ASP A 71 -1.72 28.47 4.68
CA ASP A 71 -1.30 27.94 3.40
C ASP A 71 0.21 28.13 3.17
N ILE A 72 0.89 27.03 2.88
CA ILE A 72 2.32 26.97 2.59
C ILE A 72 2.62 26.49 1.19
N SER A 73 1.63 26.28 0.32
CA SER A 73 1.77 25.66 -1.00
C SER A 73 2.88 26.32 -1.84
N GLU A 74 2.95 27.65 -1.82
CA GLU A 74 3.95 28.44 -2.56
C GLU A 74 5.18 28.85 -1.73
N ILE A 75 5.26 28.43 -0.44
CA ILE A 75 6.41 28.77 0.40
C ILE A 75 7.60 27.89 0.04
N PRO A 76 8.77 28.45 -0.31
CA PRO A 76 9.94 27.67 -0.68
C PRO A 76 10.51 26.86 0.50
N PRO A 77 11.26 25.77 0.26
CA PRO A 77 11.73 24.83 1.28
C PRO A 77 12.50 25.52 2.44
N TYR A 78 13.37 26.45 2.13
CA TYR A 78 14.22 27.12 3.13
C TYR A 78 13.47 28.04 4.09
N ARG A 79 12.18 28.31 3.83
CA ARG A 79 11.29 29.08 4.71
C ARG A 79 10.30 28.21 5.47
N ARG A 80 10.25 26.92 5.17
CA ARG A 80 9.41 25.96 5.91
C ARG A 80 10.16 25.46 7.15
N PRO A 81 9.52 25.33 8.31
CA PRO A 81 10.16 24.87 9.54
C PRO A 81 10.29 23.34 9.57
N PHE A 82 10.73 22.74 8.47
CA PHE A 82 10.89 21.32 8.24
C PHE A 82 12.34 20.99 7.94
N ASN A 83 12.77 19.80 8.33
CA ASN A 83 14.04 19.25 7.85
C ASN A 83 13.78 17.90 7.20
N THR A 84 14.55 17.58 6.15
CA THR A 84 14.38 16.35 5.38
C THR A 84 15.64 15.51 5.47
N VAL A 85 15.48 14.22 5.74
CA VAL A 85 16.49 13.17 5.59
C VAL A 85 16.18 12.44 4.29
N PHE A 86 17.11 12.45 3.35
CA PHE A 86 16.97 11.82 2.04
C PHE A 86 17.45 10.37 2.07
N GLN A 87 16.96 9.55 1.17
CA GLN A 87 17.29 8.13 1.00
C GLN A 87 18.81 7.85 0.92
N ARG A 88 19.59 8.73 0.28
CA ARG A 88 21.06 8.65 0.18
C ARG A 88 21.79 9.53 1.18
N TYR A 89 21.15 9.89 2.29
CA TYR A 89 21.67 10.70 3.40
C TYR A 89 22.15 12.11 3.02
N ALA A 90 22.68 12.32 1.82
CA ALA A 90 23.17 13.60 1.29
C ALA A 90 24.13 14.31 2.25
N LEU A 91 25.04 13.58 2.90
CA LEU A 91 26.12 14.16 3.70
C LEU A 91 27.10 14.90 2.80
N PHE A 92 27.71 15.95 3.35
CA PHE A 92 28.77 16.70 2.67
C PHE A 92 30.09 15.93 2.80
N PRO A 93 30.64 15.34 1.71
CA PRO A 93 31.79 14.45 1.81
C PRO A 93 33.08 15.16 2.22
N HIS A 94 33.17 16.46 2.01
CA HIS A 94 34.33 17.31 2.34
C HIS A 94 34.29 17.87 3.77
N LEU A 95 33.27 17.53 4.56
CA LEU A 95 33.07 17.93 5.95
C LEU A 95 33.13 16.69 6.86
N ASP A 96 33.69 16.85 8.05
CA ASP A 96 33.62 15.86 9.11
C ASP A 96 32.20 15.73 9.69
N VAL A 97 32.02 14.86 10.67
CA VAL A 97 30.72 14.63 11.34
C VAL A 97 30.24 15.91 12.02
N TYR A 98 31.12 16.59 12.77
CA TYR A 98 30.75 17.82 13.47
C TYR A 98 30.29 18.91 12.51
N ASP A 99 31.05 19.16 11.47
CA ASP A 99 30.77 20.21 10.49
C ASP A 99 29.54 19.90 9.62
N ASN A 100 29.28 18.64 9.30
CA ASN A 100 28.02 18.21 8.70
C ASN A 100 26.81 18.58 9.57
N ILE A 101 26.86 18.29 10.85
CA ILE A 101 25.75 18.58 11.79
C ILE A 101 25.66 20.10 12.03
N ALA A 102 26.77 20.77 12.27
CA ALA A 102 26.84 22.21 12.55
C ALA A 102 26.45 23.09 11.36
N PHE A 103 26.43 22.56 10.13
CA PHE A 103 26.28 23.33 8.89
C PHE A 103 25.09 24.30 8.92
N GLY A 104 23.92 23.82 9.26
CA GLY A 104 22.70 24.66 9.32
C GLY A 104 22.80 25.75 10.41
N LEU A 105 23.38 25.44 11.54
CA LEU A 105 23.56 26.39 12.64
C LEU A 105 24.59 27.49 12.29
N LYS A 106 25.65 27.12 11.55
CA LYS A 106 26.66 28.09 11.03
C LYS A 106 25.99 29.06 10.07
N LEU A 107 25.11 28.60 9.19
CA LEU A 107 24.31 29.46 8.27
C LEU A 107 23.41 30.42 9.01
N GLN A 108 22.86 30.00 10.15
CA GLN A 108 22.05 30.86 11.04
C GLN A 108 22.92 31.86 11.84
N LYS A 109 24.27 31.79 11.71
CA LYS A 109 25.21 32.65 12.42
C LYS A 109 25.08 32.60 13.95
N LEU A 110 24.77 31.42 14.50
CA LEU A 110 24.70 31.24 15.97
C LEU A 110 26.12 31.34 16.57
N PRO A 111 26.21 31.70 17.87
CA PRO A 111 27.51 31.70 18.60
C PRO A 111 28.11 30.27 18.63
N SER A 112 29.45 30.19 18.55
CA SER A 112 30.17 28.91 18.54
C SER A 112 29.84 28.02 19.75
N GLU A 113 29.69 28.62 20.92
CA GLU A 113 29.32 27.90 22.15
C GLU A 113 27.94 27.24 22.07
N GLU A 114 26.97 27.93 21.48
CA GLU A 114 25.63 27.40 21.27
C GLU A 114 25.63 26.29 20.20
N ILE A 115 26.44 26.46 19.14
CA ILE A 115 26.62 25.42 18.11
C ILE A 115 27.20 24.16 18.74
N ASP A 116 28.31 24.26 19.50
CA ASP A 116 28.96 23.12 20.14
C ASP A 116 27.99 22.39 21.09
N LYS A 117 27.27 23.14 21.91
CA LYS A 117 26.26 22.58 22.82
C LYS A 117 25.16 21.78 22.09
N ARG A 118 24.63 22.32 20.99
CA ARG A 118 23.57 21.65 20.22
C ARG A 118 24.11 20.44 19.47
N VAL A 119 25.29 20.53 18.85
CA VAL A 119 25.92 19.42 18.13
C VAL A 119 26.19 18.26 19.06
N ARG A 120 26.82 18.50 20.23
CA ARG A 120 27.07 17.43 21.23
C ARG A 120 25.80 16.81 21.77
N LYS A 121 24.75 17.62 21.95
CA LYS A 121 23.45 17.11 22.39
C LYS A 121 22.85 16.13 21.38
N VAL A 122 22.84 16.48 20.08
CA VAL A 122 22.25 15.58 19.05
C VAL A 122 23.13 14.37 18.78
N LEU A 123 24.50 14.52 18.84
CA LEU A 123 25.42 13.38 18.75
C LEU A 123 25.17 12.34 19.85
N LYS A 124 24.94 12.78 21.07
CA LYS A 124 24.57 11.89 22.17
C LYS A 124 23.25 11.19 21.90
N MET A 125 22.25 11.92 21.36
CA MET A 125 20.91 11.38 21.06
C MET A 125 20.94 10.27 20.00
N VAL A 126 21.81 10.42 19.00
CA VAL A 126 21.96 9.40 17.94
C VAL A 126 23.10 8.39 18.24
N SER A 127 23.56 8.29 19.48
CA SER A 127 24.62 7.35 19.92
C SER A 127 25.93 7.46 19.13
N MET A 128 26.32 8.70 18.75
CA MET A 128 27.51 9.02 17.97
C MET A 128 28.50 9.91 18.74
N THR A 129 28.51 9.82 20.06
CA THR A 129 29.51 10.50 20.89
C THR A 129 30.91 10.02 20.50
N ASP A 130 31.90 10.91 20.48
CA ASP A 130 33.31 10.66 20.09
C ASP A 130 33.53 10.37 18.59
N TYR A 131 32.56 10.73 17.73
CA TYR A 131 32.68 10.64 16.28
C TYR A 131 32.85 12.01 15.60
N GLU A 132 32.96 13.09 16.37
CA GLU A 132 32.93 14.48 15.90
C GLU A 132 33.93 14.77 14.76
N ASP A 133 35.17 14.32 14.92
CA ASP A 133 36.28 14.61 14.01
C ASP A 133 36.45 13.55 12.91
N ARG A 134 35.50 12.60 12.77
CA ARG A 134 35.58 11.55 11.75
C ARG A 134 35.13 12.05 10.40
N ASP A 135 35.81 11.57 9.36
CA ASP A 135 35.39 11.70 7.99
C ASP A 135 34.09 10.88 7.75
N VAL A 136 33.08 11.50 7.16
CA VAL A 136 31.79 10.84 6.90
C VAL A 136 31.89 9.69 5.91
N GLU A 137 32.88 9.68 5.02
CA GLU A 137 33.12 8.58 4.08
C GLU A 137 33.68 7.32 4.78
N SER A 138 34.32 7.49 5.95
CA SER A 138 34.83 6.38 6.77
C SER A 138 33.74 5.66 7.57
N LEU A 139 32.54 6.19 7.61
CA LEU A 139 31.42 5.68 8.40
C LEU A 139 30.65 4.56 7.68
N SER A 140 30.13 3.60 8.46
CA SER A 140 29.17 2.64 7.92
C SER A 140 27.86 3.33 7.51
N GLY A 141 27.05 2.68 6.66
CA GLY A 141 25.77 3.23 6.21
C GLY A 141 24.84 3.65 7.36
N GLY A 142 24.73 2.83 8.41
CA GLY A 142 23.96 3.18 9.61
C GLY A 142 24.51 4.36 10.38
N GLN A 143 25.84 4.50 10.47
CA GLN A 143 26.49 5.68 11.08
C GLN A 143 26.25 6.94 10.24
N GLN A 144 26.36 6.87 8.90
CA GLN A 144 26.03 7.98 8.01
C GLN A 144 24.59 8.43 8.15
N GLN A 145 23.67 7.49 8.29
CA GLN A 145 22.26 7.77 8.54
C GLN A 145 22.05 8.51 9.86
N ARG A 146 22.68 8.06 10.94
CA ARG A 146 22.62 8.74 12.26
C ARG A 146 23.13 10.17 12.19
N VAL A 147 24.20 10.41 11.44
CA VAL A 147 24.73 11.77 11.20
C VAL A 147 23.74 12.61 10.40
N ALA A 148 23.07 12.05 9.39
CA ALA A 148 22.05 12.74 8.61
C ALA A 148 20.83 13.13 9.45
N ILE A 149 20.36 12.21 10.32
CA ILE A 149 19.29 12.47 11.29
C ILE A 149 19.73 13.56 12.28
N ALA A 150 20.94 13.48 12.85
CA ALA A 150 21.49 14.48 13.76
C ALA A 150 21.54 15.86 13.10
N ARG A 151 22.01 15.95 11.83
CA ARG A 151 22.03 17.18 11.04
C ARG A 151 20.64 17.78 10.85
N ALA A 152 19.62 16.92 10.68
CA ALA A 152 18.25 17.37 10.58
C ALA A 152 17.70 17.86 11.92
N LEU A 153 17.97 17.15 13.00
CA LEU A 153 17.45 17.42 14.34
C LEU A 153 18.08 18.65 15.02
N VAL A 154 19.36 18.96 14.73
CA VAL A 154 20.09 20.05 15.38
C VAL A 154 19.43 21.40 15.20
N ASN A 155 18.69 21.60 14.10
CA ASN A 155 17.93 22.81 13.78
C ASN A 155 16.59 22.90 14.55
N GLN A 156 16.22 21.90 15.32
CA GLN A 156 14.96 21.83 16.08
C GLN A 156 13.72 22.07 15.20
N PRO A 157 13.52 21.26 14.14
CA PRO A 157 12.39 21.43 13.24
C PRO A 157 11.06 21.14 13.95
N LYS A 158 9.95 21.73 13.45
CA LYS A 158 8.60 21.34 13.88
C LYS A 158 8.22 19.95 13.36
N ILE A 159 8.67 19.62 12.15
CA ILE A 159 8.39 18.36 11.47
C ILE A 159 9.69 17.83 10.87
N LEU A 160 9.96 16.54 11.10
CA LEU A 160 11.03 15.80 10.46
C LEU A 160 10.44 14.94 9.34
N LEU A 161 10.94 15.15 8.13
CA LEU A 161 10.56 14.41 6.92
C LEU A 161 11.63 13.36 6.61
N LEU A 162 11.23 12.11 6.45
CA LEU A 162 12.13 10.96 6.27
C LEU A 162 11.75 10.21 4.99
N ASP A 163 12.58 10.27 3.95
CA ASP A 163 12.34 9.63 2.65
C ASP A 163 13.14 8.32 2.56
N GLU A 164 12.48 7.19 2.83
CA GLU A 164 13.06 5.83 2.85
C GLU A 164 14.42 5.73 3.59
N PRO A 165 14.53 6.24 4.82
CA PRO A 165 15.83 6.40 5.45
C PRO A 165 16.52 5.07 5.76
N LEU A 166 15.79 3.96 5.92
CA LEU A 166 16.33 2.65 6.29
C LEU A 166 16.61 1.73 5.10
N ALA A 167 16.26 2.13 3.88
CA ALA A 167 16.30 1.26 2.68
C ALA A 167 17.73 0.76 2.34
N ALA A 168 18.77 1.50 2.70
CA ALA A 168 20.16 1.15 2.39
C ALA A 168 20.83 0.26 3.47
N LEU A 169 20.11 -0.11 4.54
CA LEU A 169 20.65 -0.88 5.66
C LEU A 169 20.36 -2.38 5.52
N ASP A 170 21.26 -3.20 6.04
CA ASP A 170 20.99 -4.63 6.23
C ASP A 170 19.88 -4.86 7.27
N LEU A 171 19.29 -6.06 7.27
CA LEU A 171 18.14 -6.41 8.11
C LEU A 171 18.37 -6.16 9.60
N LYS A 172 19.55 -6.52 10.14
CA LYS A 172 19.86 -6.35 11.55
C LYS A 172 19.98 -4.87 11.93
N MET A 173 20.77 -4.11 11.15
CA MET A 173 20.93 -2.68 11.37
C MET A 173 19.60 -1.93 11.21
N ARG A 174 18.74 -2.38 10.27
CA ARG A 174 17.40 -1.80 10.08
C ARG A 174 16.54 -1.95 11.32
N LYS A 175 16.47 -3.14 11.93
CA LYS A 175 15.72 -3.39 13.17
C LYS A 175 16.23 -2.56 14.35
N ASP A 176 17.55 -2.47 14.52
CA ASP A 176 18.15 -1.64 15.55
C ASP A 176 17.78 -0.16 15.36
N MET A 177 17.85 0.34 14.13
CA MET A 177 17.51 1.73 13.79
C MET A 177 16.01 2.05 13.92
N GLN A 178 15.11 1.08 13.68
CA GLN A 178 13.67 1.26 13.94
C GLN A 178 13.43 1.56 15.43
N ILE A 179 14.02 0.77 16.32
CA ILE A 179 13.90 0.97 17.76
C ILE A 179 14.40 2.37 18.14
N GLU A 180 15.59 2.75 17.66
CA GLU A 180 16.18 4.06 17.95
C GLU A 180 15.35 5.22 17.43
N LEU A 181 14.81 5.12 16.21
CA LEU A 181 13.92 6.15 15.63
C LEU A 181 12.66 6.33 16.48
N LYS A 182 12.07 5.24 16.96
CA LYS A 182 10.89 5.29 17.83
C LYS A 182 11.20 5.93 19.19
N GLU A 183 12.36 5.62 19.77
CA GLU A 183 12.83 6.24 21.01
C GLU A 183 13.11 7.73 20.82
N MET A 184 13.82 8.11 19.74
CA MET A 184 14.06 9.52 19.39
C MET A 184 12.76 10.31 19.21
N HIS A 185 11.78 9.74 18.51
CA HIS A 185 10.46 10.37 18.34
C HIS A 185 9.80 10.63 19.70
N ARG A 186 9.80 9.62 20.59
CA ARG A 186 9.22 9.72 21.94
C ARG A 186 9.92 10.78 22.80
N GLU A 187 11.27 10.85 22.76
CA GLU A 187 12.04 11.82 23.53
C GLU A 187 11.86 13.25 23.02
N LEU A 188 11.78 13.43 21.70
CA LEU A 188 11.70 14.75 21.08
C LEU A 188 10.30 15.32 21.09
N GLY A 189 9.26 14.50 20.99
CA GLY A 189 7.86 14.90 20.88
C GLY A 189 7.56 15.78 19.65
N ILE A 190 8.40 15.71 18.61
CA ILE A 190 8.18 16.40 17.32
C ILE A 190 7.45 15.49 16.34
N THR A 191 6.81 16.07 15.35
CA THR A 191 6.08 15.31 14.33
C THR A 191 7.03 14.68 13.33
N PHE A 192 6.84 13.39 13.03
CA PHE A 192 7.57 12.67 11.98
C PHE A 192 6.63 12.34 10.83
N ILE A 193 7.09 12.58 9.60
CA ILE A 193 6.44 12.07 8.37
C ILE A 193 7.46 11.18 7.69
N TYR A 194 7.14 9.91 7.62
CA TYR A 194 8.01 8.84 7.18
C TYR A 194 7.50 8.22 5.88
N VAL A 195 8.37 7.99 4.93
CA VAL A 195 8.05 7.29 3.67
C VAL A 195 8.76 5.95 3.65
N THR A 196 8.04 4.89 3.38
CA THR A 196 8.59 3.55 3.17
C THR A 196 7.72 2.72 2.24
N HIS A 197 8.26 1.65 1.72
CA HIS A 197 7.54 0.56 1.08
C HIS A 197 7.59 -0.72 1.95
N ASP A 198 8.27 -0.68 3.10
CA ASP A 198 8.40 -1.79 4.03
C ASP A 198 7.24 -1.76 5.05
N GLN A 199 6.48 -2.86 5.07
CA GLN A 199 5.29 -3.00 5.92
C GLN A 199 5.68 -3.13 7.40
N GLU A 200 6.77 -3.86 7.71
CA GLU A 200 7.25 -4.04 9.08
C GLU A 200 7.65 -2.70 9.71
N GLU A 201 8.32 -1.83 8.92
CA GLU A 201 8.65 -0.47 9.37
C GLU A 201 7.40 0.34 9.68
N ALA A 202 6.40 0.34 8.78
CA ALA A 202 5.17 1.09 8.98
C ALA A 202 4.38 0.60 10.19
N LEU A 203 4.19 -0.70 10.34
CA LEU A 203 3.45 -1.29 11.46
C LEU A 203 4.14 -1.08 12.81
N THR A 204 5.50 -1.07 12.82
CA THR A 204 6.27 -0.94 14.06
C THR A 204 6.42 0.50 14.54
N LEU A 205 6.65 1.44 13.63
CA LEU A 205 7.03 2.81 13.96
C LEU A 205 5.85 3.74 14.15
N SER A 206 4.76 3.55 13.41
CA SER A 206 3.74 4.58 13.21
C SER A 206 2.70 4.65 14.32
N ASP A 207 2.18 5.84 14.53
CA ASP A 207 0.90 6.07 15.21
C ASP A 207 -0.25 6.00 14.19
N THR A 208 -0.02 6.52 12.97
CA THR A 208 -0.96 6.49 11.85
C THR A 208 -0.24 6.09 10.56
N ILE A 209 -0.86 5.19 9.80
CA ILE A 209 -0.40 4.77 8.46
C ILE A 209 -1.38 5.31 7.42
N ILE A 210 -0.83 5.88 6.35
CA ILE A 210 -1.55 6.29 5.15
C ILE A 210 -1.11 5.35 4.03
N VAL A 211 -1.97 4.41 3.66
CA VAL A 211 -1.71 3.47 2.56
C VAL A 211 -2.06 4.14 1.25
N MET A 212 -1.10 4.17 0.34
CA MET A 212 -1.23 4.80 -0.98
C MET A 212 -1.04 3.79 -2.10
N ASN A 213 -1.87 3.88 -3.12
CA ASN A 213 -1.70 3.15 -4.39
C ASN A 213 -2.14 4.04 -5.55
N GLU A 214 -1.40 4.01 -6.67
CA GLU A 214 -1.74 4.72 -7.92
C GLU A 214 -2.11 6.20 -7.73
N GLY A 215 -1.36 6.88 -6.88
CA GLY A 215 -1.58 8.30 -6.60
C GLY A 215 -2.77 8.61 -5.69
N LYS A 216 -3.46 7.61 -5.16
CA LYS A 216 -4.64 7.75 -4.29
C LYS A 216 -4.37 7.18 -2.90
N ILE A 217 -5.10 7.68 -1.92
CA ILE A 217 -5.12 7.11 -0.57
C ILE A 217 -6.13 5.97 -0.54
N GLN A 218 -5.68 4.77 -0.19
CA GLN A 218 -6.50 3.58 -0.05
C GLN A 218 -7.13 3.49 1.34
N GLN A 219 -6.31 3.73 2.37
CA GLN A 219 -6.78 3.71 3.77
C GLN A 219 -5.89 4.58 4.64
N ILE A 220 -6.49 5.17 5.68
CA ILE A 220 -5.80 5.83 6.80
C ILE A 220 -6.29 5.18 8.08
N GLY A 221 -5.37 4.78 8.96
CA GLY A 221 -5.71 4.16 10.25
C GLY A 221 -4.48 3.93 11.12
N THR A 222 -4.71 3.42 12.33
CA THR A 222 -3.62 2.93 13.18
C THR A 222 -3.02 1.65 12.56
N PRO A 223 -1.81 1.22 12.95
CA PRO A 223 -1.25 -0.07 12.51
C PRO A 223 -2.22 -1.24 12.70
N THR A 224 -2.92 -1.28 13.83
CA THR A 224 -3.90 -2.31 14.14
C THR A 224 -5.10 -2.28 13.20
N ASP A 225 -5.65 -1.07 12.91
CA ASP A 225 -6.79 -0.92 11.99
C ASP A 225 -6.41 -1.35 10.56
N ILE A 226 -5.21 -0.96 10.11
CA ILE A 226 -4.72 -1.29 8.76
C ILE A 226 -4.51 -2.80 8.59
N TYR A 227 -4.02 -3.49 9.63
CA TYR A 227 -3.76 -4.93 9.60
C TYR A 227 -5.03 -5.76 9.77
N ASN A 228 -5.86 -5.42 10.78
CA ASN A 228 -7.03 -6.22 11.17
C ASN A 228 -8.31 -5.84 10.41
N GLU A 229 -8.44 -4.61 9.94
CA GLU A 229 -9.64 -4.08 9.28
C GLU A 229 -9.30 -3.41 7.94
N PRO A 230 -8.69 -4.14 6.99
CA PRO A 230 -8.37 -3.58 5.67
C PRO A 230 -9.65 -3.18 4.94
N LYS A 231 -9.65 -2.01 4.29
CA LYS A 231 -10.83 -1.49 3.58
C LYS A 231 -11.09 -2.15 2.24
N ASN A 232 -10.05 -2.71 1.62
CA ASN A 232 -10.14 -3.37 0.33
C ASN A 232 -9.09 -4.47 0.19
N SER A 233 -9.21 -5.30 -0.83
CA SER A 233 -8.32 -6.41 -1.11
C SER A 233 -6.87 -5.97 -1.32
N PHE A 234 -6.65 -4.81 -1.95
CA PHE A 234 -5.30 -4.26 -2.11
C PHE A 234 -4.63 -4.01 -0.74
N VAL A 235 -5.31 -3.37 0.20
CA VAL A 235 -4.74 -3.11 1.53
C VAL A 235 -4.49 -4.42 2.27
N ALA A 236 -5.41 -5.38 2.19
CA ALA A 236 -5.28 -6.69 2.82
C ALA A 236 -4.04 -7.44 2.35
N ASP A 237 -3.86 -7.52 1.02
CA ASP A 237 -2.74 -8.19 0.36
C ASP A 237 -1.42 -7.44 0.58
N PHE A 238 -1.45 -6.11 0.47
CA PHE A 238 -0.25 -5.30 0.58
C PHE A 238 0.33 -5.24 2.00
N ILE A 239 -0.48 -5.38 3.07
CA ILE A 239 -0.03 -5.21 4.48
C ILE A 239 0.47 -6.51 5.12
N GLY A 240 0.26 -7.63 4.50
CA GLY A 240 0.69 -8.94 5.01
C GLY A 240 0.08 -10.05 4.19
N GLU A 241 0.66 -11.23 4.32
CA GLU A 241 0.12 -12.42 3.67
C GLU A 241 -1.34 -12.64 4.08
N SER A 242 -2.20 -12.98 3.13
CA SER A 242 -3.64 -13.11 3.36
C SER A 242 -4.22 -14.18 2.45
N ASN A 243 -5.16 -14.96 2.98
CA ASN A 243 -6.11 -15.68 2.13
C ASN A 243 -7.24 -14.72 1.79
N ILE A 244 -7.34 -14.30 0.54
CA ILE A 244 -8.42 -13.45 0.04
C ILE A 244 -9.30 -14.30 -0.85
N LEU A 245 -10.56 -14.46 -0.46
CA LEU A 245 -11.47 -15.45 -1.02
C LEU A 245 -12.74 -14.76 -1.49
N ASN A 246 -13.35 -15.27 -2.55
CA ASN A 246 -14.71 -14.91 -2.87
C ASN A 246 -15.67 -15.50 -1.84
N GLY A 247 -16.58 -14.68 -1.33
CA GLY A 247 -17.58 -15.10 -0.37
C GLY A 247 -18.95 -14.51 -0.66
N LYS A 248 -19.93 -14.96 0.09
CA LYS A 248 -21.29 -14.45 0.02
C LYS A 248 -21.83 -14.21 1.42
N MET A 249 -22.20 -12.98 1.72
CA MET A 249 -22.88 -12.66 2.97
C MET A 249 -24.31 -13.20 2.90
N ILE A 250 -24.61 -14.24 3.64
CA ILE A 250 -25.95 -14.89 3.64
C ILE A 250 -26.93 -14.02 4.42
N GLU A 251 -26.52 -13.58 5.60
CA GLU A 251 -27.21 -12.66 6.50
C GLU A 251 -26.20 -12.00 7.43
N ASP A 252 -26.59 -11.01 8.20
CA ASP A 252 -25.73 -10.39 9.19
C ASP A 252 -25.07 -11.44 10.08
N ARG A 253 -23.76 -11.34 10.24
CA ARG A 253 -22.90 -12.25 11.02
C ARG A 253 -22.81 -13.67 10.47
N LYS A 254 -23.14 -13.89 9.18
CA LYS A 254 -23.04 -15.21 8.55
C LYS A 254 -22.57 -15.09 7.11
N VAL A 255 -21.43 -15.66 6.81
CA VAL A 255 -20.79 -15.60 5.49
C VAL A 255 -20.50 -17.01 4.97
N GLU A 256 -20.70 -17.23 3.68
CA GLU A 256 -20.31 -18.43 2.96
C GLU A 256 -19.04 -18.16 2.16
N PHE A 257 -18.02 -18.99 2.32
CA PHE A 257 -16.82 -19.03 1.50
C PHE A 257 -16.23 -20.44 1.55
N VAL A 258 -15.32 -20.78 0.63
CA VAL A 258 -14.74 -22.12 0.43
C VAL A 258 -15.77 -23.25 0.45
N GLY A 259 -17.01 -22.96 0.03
CA GLY A 259 -18.13 -23.91 0.01
C GLY A 259 -18.72 -24.27 1.38
N HIS A 260 -18.42 -23.51 2.43
CA HIS A 260 -18.92 -23.70 3.79
C HIS A 260 -19.48 -22.38 4.36
N CYS A 261 -20.47 -22.49 5.28
CA CYS A 261 -21.03 -21.34 6.00
C CYS A 261 -20.33 -21.16 7.35
N PHE A 262 -19.96 -19.92 7.66
CA PHE A 262 -19.27 -19.53 8.88
C PHE A 262 -20.02 -18.41 9.59
N ASP A 263 -19.96 -18.42 10.92
CA ASP A 263 -20.32 -17.25 11.70
C ASP A 263 -19.17 -16.22 11.61
N CYS A 264 -19.49 -14.92 11.49
CA CYS A 264 -18.55 -13.80 11.52
C CYS A 264 -19.05 -12.69 12.43
N VAL A 265 -18.26 -11.65 12.62
CA VAL A 265 -18.63 -10.48 13.45
C VAL A 265 -19.25 -9.35 12.64
N ASP A 266 -19.05 -9.36 11.33
CA ASP A 266 -19.46 -8.32 10.42
C ASP A 266 -20.96 -8.30 10.17
N GLU A 267 -21.51 -7.07 10.02
CA GLU A 267 -22.92 -6.81 9.77
C GLU A 267 -23.12 -5.61 8.83
N GLY A 268 -24.31 -5.45 8.27
CA GLY A 268 -24.67 -4.29 7.42
C GLY A 268 -24.28 -4.42 5.95
N PHE A 269 -23.92 -5.62 5.48
CA PHE A 269 -23.62 -5.89 4.05
C PHE A 269 -24.88 -6.16 3.22
N GLY A 270 -25.97 -6.61 3.87
CA GLY A 270 -27.18 -7.07 3.23
C GLY A 270 -27.27 -8.60 3.17
N GLN A 271 -28.34 -9.11 2.54
CA GLN A 271 -28.58 -10.56 2.40
C GLN A 271 -28.22 -11.04 1.00
N ASN A 272 -27.55 -12.17 0.91
CA ASN A 272 -27.12 -12.81 -0.34
C ASN A 272 -26.25 -11.88 -1.24
N VAL A 273 -25.36 -11.09 -0.62
CA VAL A 273 -24.48 -10.14 -1.30
C VAL A 273 -23.09 -10.74 -1.45
N ASP A 274 -22.52 -10.64 -2.64
CA ASP A 274 -21.14 -11.06 -2.91
C ASP A 274 -20.15 -10.13 -2.19
N VAL A 275 -19.17 -10.75 -1.52
CA VAL A 275 -18.17 -10.09 -0.68
C VAL A 275 -16.79 -10.69 -0.93
N ASP A 276 -15.74 -9.96 -0.57
CA ASP A 276 -14.42 -10.53 -0.38
C ASP A 276 -14.24 -10.91 1.11
N VAL A 277 -13.70 -12.11 1.35
CA VAL A 277 -13.38 -12.62 2.70
C VAL A 277 -11.87 -12.66 2.84
N VAL A 278 -11.35 -12.06 3.90
CA VAL A 278 -9.92 -12.07 4.22
C VAL A 278 -9.69 -12.83 5.51
N ILE A 279 -8.74 -13.75 5.48
CA ILE A 279 -8.30 -14.51 6.66
C ILE A 279 -6.78 -14.52 6.65
N ARG A 280 -6.17 -14.12 7.77
CA ARG A 280 -4.72 -14.19 7.90
C ARG A 280 -4.28 -15.66 8.03
N PRO A 281 -3.12 -16.04 7.46
CA PRO A 281 -2.63 -17.42 7.53
C PRO A 281 -2.46 -17.96 8.95
N GLU A 282 -2.10 -17.11 9.90
CA GLU A 282 -1.96 -17.43 11.34
C GLU A 282 -3.29 -17.60 12.07
N ASP A 283 -4.40 -17.16 11.49
CA ASP A 283 -5.75 -17.21 12.08
C ASP A 283 -6.55 -18.45 11.62
N ILE A 284 -5.95 -19.28 10.77
CA ILE A 284 -6.49 -20.58 10.40
C ILE A 284 -5.90 -21.66 11.29
N TYR A 285 -6.68 -22.16 12.23
CA TYR A 285 -6.26 -23.19 13.18
C TYR A 285 -6.29 -24.57 12.54
N ILE A 286 -5.14 -25.24 12.49
CA ILE A 286 -4.97 -26.57 11.90
C ILE A 286 -4.91 -27.65 12.98
N MET A 287 -5.58 -28.77 12.75
CA MET A 287 -5.72 -29.87 13.72
C MET A 287 -5.49 -31.23 13.06
N ASN A 288 -4.83 -32.14 13.79
CA ASN A 288 -4.64 -33.53 13.36
C ASN A 288 -5.93 -34.37 13.35
N LYS A 289 -7.00 -33.87 13.99
CA LYS A 289 -8.29 -34.56 14.11
C LYS A 289 -9.37 -33.77 13.44
N LEU A 290 -10.30 -34.46 12.79
CA LEU A 290 -11.47 -33.82 12.18
C LEU A 290 -12.59 -33.51 13.21
N GLU A 291 -12.53 -34.10 14.42
CA GLU A 291 -13.48 -33.81 15.49
C GLU A 291 -13.30 -32.36 15.99
N GLY A 292 -14.35 -31.57 15.84
CA GLY A 292 -14.33 -30.12 16.19
C GLY A 292 -13.85 -29.20 15.07
N ALA A 293 -13.44 -29.72 13.92
CA ALA A 293 -13.13 -28.92 12.75
C ALA A 293 -14.41 -28.43 12.04
N GLN A 294 -14.33 -27.26 11.42
CA GLN A 294 -15.41 -26.73 10.59
C GLN A 294 -15.39 -27.33 9.18
N PHE A 295 -14.21 -27.61 8.65
CA PHE A 295 -14.00 -28.25 7.35
C PHE A 295 -12.67 -29.01 7.34
N SER A 296 -12.43 -29.80 6.30
CA SER A 296 -11.22 -30.61 6.16
C SER A 296 -10.37 -30.14 4.98
N ALA A 297 -9.07 -30.39 5.07
CA ALA A 297 -8.13 -30.12 3.98
C ALA A 297 -7.03 -31.16 3.91
N THR A 298 -6.31 -31.22 2.78
CA THR A 298 -5.13 -32.04 2.60
C THR A 298 -3.89 -31.15 2.50
N VAL A 299 -2.89 -31.40 3.32
CA VAL A 299 -1.63 -30.63 3.29
C VAL A 299 -0.89 -30.90 1.96
N LYS A 300 -0.67 -29.88 1.17
CA LYS A 300 0.04 -29.91 -0.10
C LYS A 300 1.54 -29.72 0.09
N SER A 301 1.92 -28.75 0.89
CA SER A 301 3.31 -28.43 1.22
C SER A 301 3.45 -27.91 2.64
N CYS A 302 4.65 -28.07 3.23
CA CYS A 302 4.99 -27.57 4.56
C CYS A 302 6.44 -27.12 4.55
N THR A 303 6.70 -25.82 4.74
CA THR A 303 8.02 -25.21 4.66
C THR A 303 8.33 -24.45 5.94
N PHE A 304 9.49 -24.71 6.56
CA PHE A 304 9.94 -23.99 7.74
C PHE A 304 10.49 -22.60 7.38
N LYS A 305 9.94 -21.54 7.93
CA LYS A 305 10.32 -20.12 7.69
C LYS A 305 11.17 -19.52 8.82
N GLY A 306 11.74 -20.36 9.69
CA GLY A 306 12.62 -19.92 10.78
C GLY A 306 11.92 -19.77 12.13
N VAL A 307 10.66 -19.34 12.17
CA VAL A 307 9.84 -19.15 13.38
C VAL A 307 8.60 -20.02 13.35
N HIS A 308 7.95 -20.12 12.20
CA HIS A 308 6.72 -20.89 11.95
C HIS A 308 6.90 -21.76 10.72
N TYR A 309 5.95 -22.66 10.50
CA TYR A 309 5.79 -23.41 9.26
C TYR A 309 4.71 -22.72 8.41
N GLU A 310 5.03 -22.49 7.15
CA GLU A 310 4.10 -22.07 6.11
C GLU A 310 3.63 -23.32 5.37
N MET A 311 2.33 -23.48 5.28
CA MET A 311 1.69 -24.63 4.65
C MET A 311 0.67 -24.17 3.62
N PHE A 312 0.65 -24.86 2.49
CA PHE A 312 -0.46 -24.77 1.56
C PHE A 312 -1.30 -26.02 1.70
N VAL A 313 -2.61 -25.85 1.78
CA VAL A 313 -3.58 -26.93 1.96
C VAL A 313 -4.69 -26.84 0.93
N ASP A 314 -5.09 -27.98 0.36
CA ASP A 314 -6.25 -28.06 -0.52
C ASP A 314 -7.47 -28.47 0.30
N THR A 315 -8.52 -27.64 0.34
CA THR A 315 -9.76 -27.92 1.06
C THR A 315 -10.58 -29.02 0.39
N ASP A 316 -11.55 -29.61 1.10
CA ASP A 316 -12.48 -30.62 0.58
C ASP A 316 -13.36 -30.12 -0.59
N LYS A 317 -13.38 -28.81 -0.84
CA LYS A 317 -14.09 -28.15 -1.96
C LYS A 317 -13.16 -27.66 -3.06
N GLY A 318 -11.85 -27.94 -2.96
CA GLY A 318 -10.87 -27.62 -3.99
C GLY A 318 -10.27 -26.21 -3.90
N TYR A 319 -10.45 -25.50 -2.80
CA TYR A 319 -9.78 -24.22 -2.56
C TYR A 319 -8.40 -24.44 -1.93
N GLU A 320 -7.41 -23.72 -2.39
CA GLU A 320 -6.07 -23.70 -1.78
C GLU A 320 -6.01 -22.57 -0.74
N LEU A 321 -5.54 -22.90 0.48
CA LEU A 321 -5.33 -21.94 1.56
C LEU A 321 -3.90 -21.98 2.04
N MET A 322 -3.35 -20.81 2.38
CA MET A 322 -2.08 -20.66 3.07
C MET A 322 -2.33 -20.61 4.58
N ILE A 323 -1.56 -21.39 5.34
CA ILE A 323 -1.64 -21.47 6.80
C ILE A 323 -0.25 -21.27 7.41
N GLN A 324 -0.18 -20.54 8.51
CA GLN A 324 1.02 -20.41 9.32
C GLN A 324 0.77 -21.00 10.72
N ASP A 325 1.59 -21.97 11.11
CA ASP A 325 1.51 -22.62 12.43
C ASP A 325 2.90 -22.93 12.98
N TYR A 326 3.01 -23.05 14.29
CA TYR A 326 4.28 -23.45 14.94
C TYR A 326 4.59 -24.94 14.80
N ASN A 327 3.60 -25.75 14.45
CA ASN A 327 3.74 -27.18 14.25
C ASN A 327 3.82 -27.54 12.77
N ALA A 328 4.65 -28.53 12.44
CA ALA A 328 4.70 -29.10 11.10
C ALA A 328 3.62 -30.15 10.91
N PHE A 329 3.04 -30.19 9.70
CA PHE A 329 2.14 -31.24 9.24
C PHE A 329 2.69 -31.87 7.98
N GLU A 330 2.58 -33.21 7.88
CA GLU A 330 3.17 -33.93 6.75
C GLU A 330 2.38 -33.70 5.45
N PRO A 331 3.03 -33.39 4.33
CA PRO A 331 2.39 -33.34 3.02
C PRO A 331 1.63 -34.63 2.72
N GLY A 332 0.39 -34.51 2.20
CA GLY A 332 -0.53 -35.62 1.97
C GLY A 332 -1.40 -36.00 3.17
N SER A 333 -1.15 -35.45 4.37
CA SER A 333 -2.01 -35.71 5.53
C SER A 333 -3.32 -34.95 5.44
N THR A 334 -4.41 -35.58 5.90
CA THR A 334 -5.72 -34.93 6.06
C THR A 334 -5.80 -34.26 7.41
N VAL A 335 -6.16 -33.00 7.44
CA VAL A 335 -6.24 -32.14 8.62
C VAL A 335 -7.62 -31.52 8.77
N GLY A 336 -8.00 -31.16 9.98
CA GLY A 336 -9.18 -30.36 10.27
C GLY A 336 -8.78 -28.88 10.36
N LEU A 337 -9.64 -28.01 9.86
CA LEU A 337 -9.46 -26.55 9.91
C LEU A 337 -10.58 -25.88 10.69
N LEU A 338 -10.21 -24.81 11.41
CA LEU A 338 -11.14 -23.98 12.15
C LEU A 338 -10.72 -22.52 12.01
N VAL A 339 -11.68 -21.63 11.77
CA VAL A 339 -11.52 -20.18 11.77
C VAL A 339 -12.51 -19.59 12.76
N ARG A 340 -12.06 -18.69 13.62
CA ARG A 340 -12.94 -18.03 14.58
C ARG A 340 -13.74 -16.91 13.92
N PRO A 341 -14.96 -16.62 14.38
CA PRO A 341 -15.78 -15.53 13.84
C PRO A 341 -15.11 -14.17 13.85
N SER A 342 -14.24 -13.88 14.85
CA SER A 342 -13.47 -12.64 14.97
C SER A 342 -12.32 -12.53 13.98
N ASP A 343 -11.88 -13.64 13.40
CA ASP A 343 -10.71 -13.75 12.55
C ASP A 343 -11.10 -13.77 11.06
N ILE A 344 -12.39 -13.74 10.78
CA ILE A 344 -12.97 -13.60 9.44
C ILE A 344 -13.27 -12.12 9.22
N GLN A 345 -12.65 -11.52 8.23
CA GLN A 345 -12.85 -10.12 7.84
C GLN A 345 -13.65 -10.10 6.54
N VAL A 346 -14.80 -9.41 6.54
CA VAL A 346 -15.64 -9.31 5.35
C VAL A 346 -15.52 -7.92 4.74
N MET A 347 -15.25 -7.85 3.44
CA MET A 347 -15.13 -6.60 2.69
C MET A 347 -16.16 -6.54 1.58
N LYS A 348 -16.62 -5.33 1.26
CA LYS A 348 -17.44 -5.14 0.06
C LYS A 348 -16.61 -5.45 -1.18
N LYS A 349 -17.15 -6.30 -2.03
CA LYS A 349 -16.58 -6.51 -3.35
C LYS A 349 -16.69 -5.18 -4.12
N GLU A 350 -15.58 -4.58 -4.49
CA GLU A 350 -15.57 -3.24 -5.09
C GLU A 350 -16.26 -3.24 -6.45
N ARG A 351 -16.10 -4.31 -7.22
CA ARG A 351 -16.72 -4.51 -8.54
C ARG A 351 -16.80 -6.01 -8.83
N SER A 352 -17.78 -6.39 -9.67
CA SER A 352 -17.89 -7.75 -10.24
C SER A 352 -17.73 -7.75 -11.78
N PHE A 353 -17.54 -6.58 -12.38
CA PHE A 353 -17.40 -6.42 -13.84
C PHE A 353 -16.58 -5.18 -14.17
N ASN A 354 -15.92 -5.21 -15.33
CA ASN A 354 -15.32 -4.04 -15.96
C ASN A 354 -16.41 -3.13 -16.52
N SER A 355 -16.16 -1.81 -16.49
CA SER A 355 -17.04 -0.82 -17.09
C SER A 355 -16.20 0.16 -17.90
N PHE A 356 -16.37 0.18 -19.21
CA PHE A 356 -15.61 1.03 -20.11
C PHE A 356 -16.54 2.05 -20.76
N GLU A 357 -16.11 3.32 -20.85
CA GLU A 357 -16.78 4.28 -21.72
C GLU A 357 -16.59 3.86 -23.17
N ALA A 358 -17.68 3.59 -23.87
CA ALA A 358 -17.68 3.11 -25.23
C ALA A 358 -18.44 4.07 -26.16
N THR A 359 -18.04 4.10 -27.42
CA THR A 359 -18.76 4.81 -28.49
C THR A 359 -19.34 3.80 -29.45
N VAL A 360 -20.63 3.89 -29.71
CA VAL A 360 -21.32 3.04 -30.71
C VAL A 360 -20.83 3.42 -32.12
N VAL A 361 -20.22 2.48 -32.81
CA VAL A 361 -19.71 2.68 -34.21
C VAL A 361 -20.82 2.44 -35.20
N ASP A 362 -21.49 1.30 -35.09
CA ASP A 362 -22.66 0.92 -35.92
C ASP A 362 -23.59 -0.01 -35.13
N SER A 363 -24.52 -0.69 -35.80
CA SER A 363 -25.51 -1.55 -35.15
C SER A 363 -24.93 -2.79 -34.45
N THR A 364 -23.69 -3.16 -34.71
CA THR A 364 -23.03 -4.37 -34.20
C THR A 364 -21.61 -4.14 -33.68
N HIS A 365 -21.14 -2.89 -33.73
CA HIS A 365 -19.77 -2.58 -33.29
C HIS A 365 -19.75 -1.40 -32.29
N VAL A 366 -18.89 -1.55 -31.28
CA VAL A 366 -18.61 -0.51 -30.29
C VAL A 366 -17.10 -0.32 -30.16
N SER A 367 -16.66 0.89 -29.86
CA SER A 367 -15.25 1.22 -29.67
C SER A 367 -14.98 1.62 -28.21
N PHE A 368 -14.08 0.91 -27.55
CA PHE A 368 -13.52 1.22 -26.21
C PHE A 368 -12.11 0.61 -26.09
N LEU A 369 -11.32 1.01 -25.11
CA LEU A 369 -9.92 0.59 -24.94
C LEU A 369 -9.10 0.74 -26.25
N SER A 370 -9.37 1.81 -26.99
CA SER A 370 -8.74 2.10 -28.30
C SER A 370 -8.90 1.02 -29.39
N ALA A 371 -9.80 0.08 -29.19
CA ALA A 371 -10.14 -0.99 -30.13
C ALA A 371 -11.62 -0.97 -30.51
N THR A 372 -11.97 -1.73 -31.54
CA THR A 372 -13.36 -1.91 -31.95
C THR A 372 -13.77 -3.36 -31.75
N PHE A 373 -14.85 -3.56 -31.01
CA PHE A 373 -15.40 -4.86 -30.67
C PHE A 373 -16.74 -5.09 -31.36
N GLU A 374 -16.99 -6.33 -31.78
CA GLU A 374 -18.29 -6.78 -32.25
C GLU A 374 -19.19 -7.11 -31.04
N THR A 375 -20.49 -6.83 -31.11
CA THR A 375 -21.51 -7.23 -30.13
C THR A 375 -22.45 -8.28 -30.72
N GLU A 376 -22.91 -9.23 -29.90
CA GLU A 376 -23.80 -10.32 -30.41
C GLU A 376 -25.15 -9.78 -30.86
N GLU A 377 -25.75 -8.90 -30.07
CA GLU A 377 -27.05 -8.29 -30.41
C GLU A 377 -26.87 -6.94 -31.07
N GLN A 378 -27.81 -6.60 -31.95
CA GLN A 378 -27.85 -5.25 -32.52
C GLN A 378 -28.08 -4.22 -31.42
N THR A 379 -27.19 -3.26 -31.32
CA THR A 379 -27.31 -2.20 -30.32
C THR A 379 -28.57 -1.35 -30.60
N LEU A 380 -29.31 -1.07 -29.50
CA LEU A 380 -30.47 -0.16 -29.54
C LEU A 380 -30.04 1.33 -29.55
N PHE A 381 -28.75 1.60 -29.36
CA PHE A 381 -28.20 2.95 -29.29
C PHE A 381 -27.78 3.43 -30.69
N PRO A 382 -28.08 4.70 -31.05
CA PRO A 382 -27.65 5.27 -32.32
C PRO A 382 -26.12 5.31 -32.47
N ALA A 383 -25.63 5.18 -33.70
CA ALA A 383 -24.22 5.37 -34.02
C ALA A 383 -23.71 6.74 -33.53
N GLY A 384 -22.56 6.79 -32.92
CA GLY A 384 -21.97 7.98 -32.28
C GLY A 384 -22.41 8.23 -30.83
N SER A 385 -23.37 7.43 -30.31
CA SER A 385 -23.75 7.53 -28.88
C SER A 385 -22.62 7.06 -27.98
N LYS A 386 -22.45 7.74 -26.84
CA LYS A 386 -21.62 7.26 -25.72
C LYS A 386 -22.44 6.34 -24.81
N VAL A 387 -21.93 5.19 -24.53
CA VAL A 387 -22.55 4.13 -23.74
C VAL A 387 -21.51 3.55 -22.76
N LEU A 388 -21.94 2.74 -21.81
CA LEU A 388 -21.08 1.97 -20.93
C LEU A 388 -21.05 0.52 -21.42
N ALA A 389 -19.86 0.01 -21.76
CA ALA A 389 -19.65 -1.40 -22.04
C ALA A 389 -19.27 -2.10 -20.73
N ARG A 390 -20.06 -3.10 -20.31
CA ARG A 390 -19.83 -3.93 -19.13
C ARG A 390 -19.40 -5.31 -19.56
N VAL A 391 -18.33 -5.81 -18.92
CA VAL A 391 -17.75 -7.14 -19.15
C VAL A 391 -17.41 -7.75 -17.79
N GLU A 392 -17.90 -8.95 -17.50
CA GLU A 392 -17.57 -9.67 -16.28
C GLU A 392 -16.08 -10.05 -16.29
N PHE A 393 -15.45 -10.19 -15.12
CA PHE A 393 -14.01 -10.43 -15.00
C PHE A 393 -13.59 -11.79 -15.57
N ASP A 394 -14.45 -12.82 -15.42
CA ASP A 394 -14.24 -14.19 -15.89
C ASP A 394 -14.58 -14.38 -17.39
N LYS A 395 -14.95 -13.32 -18.08
CA LYS A 395 -15.29 -13.28 -19.51
C LYS A 395 -14.23 -12.58 -20.36
N ILE A 396 -13.04 -12.43 -19.81
CA ILE A 396 -11.91 -11.84 -20.50
C ILE A 396 -10.83 -12.89 -20.64
N ASP A 397 -10.46 -13.19 -21.86
CA ASP A 397 -9.42 -14.14 -22.20
C ASP A 397 -8.07 -13.42 -22.37
N LEU A 398 -7.01 -13.98 -21.79
CA LEU A 398 -5.64 -13.54 -21.96
C LEU A 398 -4.86 -14.47 -22.90
N THR A 399 -3.97 -13.90 -23.71
CA THR A 399 -3.09 -14.65 -24.60
C THR A 399 -1.61 -14.37 -24.28
N ASP A 400 -0.73 -15.37 -24.51
CA ASP A 400 0.70 -15.29 -24.24
C ASP A 400 1.44 -14.23 -25.08
N HIS A 401 0.82 -13.72 -26.14
CA HIS A 401 1.39 -12.74 -27.03
C HIS A 401 0.43 -11.57 -27.23
N GLN A 402 0.92 -10.34 -27.08
CA GLN A 402 0.13 -9.12 -27.26
C GLN A 402 -0.53 -9.03 -28.63
N GLU A 403 0.15 -9.51 -29.68
CA GLU A 403 -0.33 -9.49 -31.08
C GLU A 403 -1.52 -10.42 -31.34
N ASP A 404 -1.81 -11.38 -30.46
CA ASP A 404 -2.96 -12.27 -30.54
C ASP A 404 -4.20 -11.72 -29.82
N GLY A 405 -4.07 -10.58 -29.13
CA GLY A 405 -5.15 -9.87 -28.46
C GLY A 405 -5.76 -8.75 -29.29
N THR A 406 -7.00 -8.42 -28.99
CA THR A 406 -7.67 -7.23 -29.53
C THR A 406 -7.12 -5.95 -28.88
N VAL A 407 -6.69 -6.04 -27.63
CA VAL A 407 -6.01 -4.98 -26.86
C VAL A 407 -4.74 -5.56 -26.27
N ASP A 408 -3.66 -4.76 -26.26
CA ASP A 408 -2.39 -5.12 -25.62
C ASP A 408 -2.34 -4.62 -24.17
N GLY A 409 -1.67 -5.38 -23.29
CA GLY A 409 -1.51 -4.99 -21.89
C GLY A 409 -0.34 -5.66 -21.21
N GLU A 410 -0.11 -5.27 -19.96
CA GLU A 410 0.88 -5.83 -19.05
C GLU A 410 0.20 -6.21 -17.73
N VAL A 411 0.47 -7.40 -17.19
CA VAL A 411 -0.02 -7.82 -15.88
C VAL A 411 0.61 -6.93 -14.80
N HIS A 412 -0.20 -6.04 -14.22
CA HIS A 412 0.26 -5.05 -13.25
C HIS A 412 0.13 -5.53 -11.79
N PHE A 413 -0.97 -6.21 -11.49
CA PHE A 413 -1.27 -6.76 -10.18
C PHE A 413 -1.89 -8.14 -10.32
N LEU A 414 -1.60 -9.02 -9.36
CA LEU A 414 -2.06 -10.40 -9.35
C LEU A 414 -2.40 -10.79 -7.92
N LEU A 415 -3.58 -11.38 -7.73
CA LEU A 415 -4.09 -11.85 -6.44
C LEU A 415 -4.70 -13.23 -6.60
N TYR A 416 -4.24 -14.21 -5.84
CA TYR A 416 -4.86 -15.54 -5.80
C TYR A 416 -6.05 -15.55 -4.83
N LYS A 417 -7.23 -15.99 -5.31
CA LYS A 417 -8.48 -16.02 -4.52
C LYS A 417 -8.89 -17.43 -4.06
N GLY A 418 -7.91 -18.31 -3.93
CA GLY A 418 -8.11 -19.67 -3.43
C GLY A 418 -8.51 -20.70 -4.49
N ASP A 419 -9.14 -20.30 -5.58
CA ASP A 419 -9.57 -21.14 -6.69
C ASP A 419 -9.24 -20.57 -8.08
N HIS A 420 -8.95 -19.27 -8.18
CA HIS A 420 -8.54 -18.58 -9.41
C HIS A 420 -7.64 -17.38 -9.10
N TYR A 421 -7.06 -16.79 -10.14
CA TYR A 421 -6.30 -15.55 -10.04
C TYR A 421 -7.17 -14.36 -10.46
N HIS A 422 -7.15 -13.30 -9.66
CA HIS A 422 -7.69 -11.99 -10.00
C HIS A 422 -6.55 -11.09 -10.44
N LEU A 423 -6.54 -10.67 -11.69
CA LEU A 423 -5.49 -9.86 -12.29
C LEU A 423 -5.96 -8.44 -12.55
N THR A 424 -5.03 -7.50 -12.50
CA THR A 424 -5.19 -6.19 -13.12
C THR A 424 -4.21 -6.09 -14.29
N VAL A 425 -4.73 -5.95 -15.48
CA VAL A 425 -3.95 -5.73 -16.71
C VAL A 425 -3.98 -4.24 -17.02
N LEU A 426 -2.81 -3.64 -17.25
CA LEU A 426 -2.64 -2.25 -17.62
C LEU A 426 -2.40 -2.18 -19.12
N THR A 427 -3.26 -1.46 -19.86
CA THR A 427 -3.08 -1.26 -21.30
C THR A 427 -1.96 -0.26 -21.60
N SER A 428 -1.43 -0.26 -22.81
CA SER A 428 -0.44 0.73 -23.28
C SER A 428 -0.91 2.20 -23.16
N GLU A 429 -2.23 2.42 -23.13
CA GLU A 429 -2.84 3.75 -22.95
C GLU A 429 -3.09 4.12 -21.48
N GLY A 430 -2.93 3.15 -20.57
CA GLY A 430 -3.05 3.35 -19.12
C GLY A 430 -4.43 3.00 -18.56
N ASP A 431 -5.27 2.30 -19.31
CA ASP A 431 -6.53 1.76 -18.82
C ASP A 431 -6.31 0.48 -18.02
N HIS A 432 -7.14 0.26 -17.00
CA HIS A 432 -7.11 -0.93 -16.14
C HIS A 432 -8.21 -1.90 -16.57
N ILE A 433 -7.83 -3.16 -16.77
CA ILE A 433 -8.74 -4.27 -17.07
C ILE A 433 -8.59 -5.30 -15.96
N TRP A 434 -9.68 -5.66 -15.27
CA TRP A 434 -9.72 -6.70 -14.26
C TRP A 434 -10.14 -8.03 -14.89
N VAL A 435 -9.39 -9.09 -14.61
CA VAL A 435 -9.57 -10.41 -15.21
C VAL A 435 -9.53 -11.49 -14.13
N ASP A 436 -10.51 -12.39 -14.10
CA ASP A 436 -10.51 -13.61 -13.30
C ASP A 436 -10.13 -14.78 -14.20
N THR A 437 -9.03 -15.49 -13.93
CA THR A 437 -8.53 -16.59 -14.73
C THR A 437 -7.92 -17.71 -13.88
N ASN A 438 -7.94 -18.93 -14.43
CA ASN A 438 -7.23 -20.07 -13.84
C ASN A 438 -5.80 -20.23 -14.38
N ASP A 439 -5.43 -19.44 -15.38
CA ASP A 439 -4.09 -19.47 -15.95
C ASP A 439 -3.09 -18.75 -15.04
N ILE A 440 -1.86 -19.23 -15.02
CA ILE A 440 -0.80 -18.68 -14.16
C ILE A 440 -0.04 -17.62 -14.95
N TRP A 441 -0.04 -16.41 -14.44
CA TRP A 441 0.67 -15.26 -14.97
C TRP A 441 1.61 -14.67 -13.91
N ASP A 442 2.68 -14.03 -14.36
CA ASP A 442 3.57 -13.26 -13.49
C ASP A 442 3.36 -11.75 -13.70
N LYS A 443 3.63 -10.99 -12.64
CA LYS A 443 3.63 -9.52 -12.74
C LYS A 443 4.70 -9.06 -13.73
N GLY A 444 4.28 -8.25 -14.71
CA GLY A 444 5.12 -7.76 -15.81
C GLY A 444 4.99 -8.58 -17.10
N ASP A 445 4.19 -9.66 -17.09
CA ASP A 445 3.91 -10.41 -18.32
C ASP A 445 3.15 -9.54 -19.31
N LEU A 446 3.58 -9.60 -20.56
CA LEU A 446 2.95 -8.90 -21.67
C LEU A 446 1.89 -9.81 -22.28
N VAL A 447 0.64 -9.35 -22.28
CA VAL A 447 -0.54 -10.16 -22.66
C VAL A 447 -1.38 -9.48 -23.73
N GLY A 448 -2.03 -10.30 -24.54
CA GLY A 448 -3.13 -9.86 -25.37
C GLY A 448 -4.46 -10.09 -24.65
N VAL A 449 -5.38 -9.13 -24.73
CA VAL A 449 -6.69 -9.17 -24.09
C VAL A 449 -7.75 -9.36 -25.16
N ASN A 450 -8.61 -10.38 -25.01
CA ASN A 450 -9.73 -10.67 -25.88
C ASN A 450 -11.03 -10.69 -25.09
N ILE A 451 -12.10 -10.17 -25.70
CA ILE A 451 -13.45 -10.15 -25.13
C ILE A 451 -14.39 -10.70 -26.19
N ALA A 452 -15.10 -11.76 -25.86
CA ALA A 452 -16.07 -12.34 -26.79
C ALA A 452 -17.29 -11.41 -26.95
N LYS A 453 -17.89 -11.41 -28.15
CA LYS A 453 -18.98 -10.51 -28.47
C LYS A 453 -20.25 -10.70 -27.66
N GLU A 454 -20.50 -11.93 -27.16
CA GLU A 454 -21.60 -12.31 -26.29
C GLU A 454 -21.45 -11.78 -24.85
N ASP A 455 -20.23 -11.43 -24.45
CA ASP A 455 -19.91 -10.99 -23.08
C ASP A 455 -19.89 -9.46 -22.94
N ILE A 456 -20.14 -8.72 -24.03
CA ILE A 456 -20.18 -7.24 -24.04
C ILE A 456 -21.62 -6.77 -23.84
N HIS A 457 -21.93 -6.26 -22.65
CA HIS A 457 -23.25 -5.74 -22.31
C HIS A 457 -23.26 -4.20 -22.33
N LEU A 458 -24.12 -3.61 -23.16
CA LEU A 458 -24.21 -2.16 -23.30
C LEU A 458 -25.30 -1.58 -22.39
N CYS A 459 -24.94 -0.53 -21.66
CA CYS A 459 -25.83 0.22 -20.76
C CYS A 459 -25.79 1.71 -21.06
N GLU A 460 -26.85 2.44 -20.70
CA GLU A 460 -26.82 3.91 -20.76
C GLU A 460 -25.76 4.50 -19.83
N LEU A 461 -25.08 5.53 -20.32
CA LEU A 461 -24.17 6.31 -19.46
C LEU A 461 -25.04 7.05 -18.44
N GLN A 462 -24.99 6.65 -17.16
CA GLN A 462 -25.64 7.41 -16.09
C GLN A 462 -24.90 8.75 -15.93
N GLN A 463 -25.64 9.85 -16.09
CA GLN A 463 -25.16 11.23 -15.93
C GLN A 463 -24.76 11.54 -14.48
#